data_ad2a760903ab1d1f36aed8981818e812
#
_entry.id   ad2a760903ab1d1f36aed8981818e812
#
_cell.length_a   1.000
_cell.length_b   1.000
_cell.length_c   1.000
_cell.angle_alpha   90.00
_cell.angle_beta   90.00
_cell.angle_gamma   90.00
#
_symmetry.space_group_name_H-M   'P 1'
#
loop_
_entity.id
_entity.type
_entity.pdbx_description
1 polymer ?
#
loop_
_entity_poly.entity_id
_entity_poly.type
_entity_poly.pdbx_seq_one_letter_code
_entity_poly.pdbx_strand_id
1 'polypeptide(L)'
;MKRLAIIAGKGHLPLDVAKTATADGYDVLVLPIEGQADADFTSYQANLIRLGGIGKTRSIIMQNGIDQLVMVGKVVWPSIAALRPDFDGAKLIGKMITKGDDHVLRLIAAYFAEKGIETIAPYRFLPGRKMPLGVVHNGISADQGGISPEVSGAISYGVSVLTALGTHDVGQSIIVQNGRVIAIEAAEGSDEMIARSARLLDPEEGVGCFVKMAKSAQDLRLDVPVFGEGTICSAATAGLSLLAVEAETVLLADDLASIRATCAGNRITLIGIQREDWL
;
A
#
# COMPACT_ATOMS: atom_id res chain seq x y z
N MET A 1 -24.46 13.01 -14.07
CA MET A 1 -23.04 13.18 -13.76
C MET A 1 -22.69 12.08 -12.78
N LYS A 2 -21.62 11.33 -12.99
CA LYS A 2 -21.19 10.29 -12.04
C LYS A 2 -20.64 10.97 -10.79
N ARG A 3 -20.92 10.41 -9.62
CA ARG A 3 -20.43 10.95 -8.33
C ARG A 3 -19.54 9.95 -7.63
N LEU A 4 -18.50 10.45 -6.98
CA LEU A 4 -17.50 9.62 -6.29
C LEU A 4 -17.17 10.21 -4.92
N ALA A 5 -17.24 9.40 -3.87
CA ALA A 5 -16.68 9.74 -2.58
C ALA A 5 -15.26 9.16 -2.47
N ILE A 6 -14.34 9.92 -1.88
CA ILE A 6 -12.97 9.47 -1.62
C ILE A 6 -12.70 9.59 -0.12
N ILE A 7 -12.63 8.48 0.60
CA ILE A 7 -12.10 8.45 1.96
C ILE A 7 -10.59 8.55 1.86
N ALA A 8 -10.05 9.68 2.35
CA ALA A 8 -8.65 10.05 2.19
C ALA A 8 -7.86 9.85 3.49
N GLY A 9 -6.88 8.93 3.44
CA GLY A 9 -5.85 8.78 4.44
C GLY A 9 -4.64 9.69 4.18
N LYS A 10 -3.49 9.35 4.76
CA LYS A 10 -2.23 10.09 4.63
C LYS A 10 -1.56 9.85 3.27
N GLY A 11 -0.83 10.87 2.79
CA GLY A 11 -0.06 10.87 1.54
C GLY A 11 -0.81 11.54 0.39
N HIS A 12 -0.19 11.62 -0.76
CA HIS A 12 -0.72 12.38 -1.91
C HIS A 12 -1.60 11.56 -2.86
N LEU A 13 -1.57 10.21 -2.78
CA LEU A 13 -2.41 9.36 -3.63
C LEU A 13 -3.91 9.71 -3.59
N PRO A 14 -4.53 10.09 -2.45
CA PRO A 14 -5.91 10.53 -2.43
C PRO A 14 -6.17 11.75 -3.34
N LEU A 15 -5.22 12.69 -3.38
CA LEU A 15 -5.32 13.87 -4.23
C LEU A 15 -5.16 13.49 -5.72
N ASP A 16 -4.28 12.56 -6.05
CA ASP A 16 -4.09 12.08 -7.42
C ASP A 16 -5.34 11.34 -7.91
N VAL A 17 -5.97 10.51 -7.06
CA VAL A 17 -7.28 9.89 -7.36
C VAL A 17 -8.34 10.95 -7.60
N ALA A 18 -8.42 12.00 -6.77
CA ALA A 18 -9.40 13.07 -6.93
C ALA A 18 -9.20 13.84 -8.24
N LYS A 19 -7.96 14.16 -8.60
CA LYS A 19 -7.61 14.83 -9.87
C LYS A 19 -8.03 14.01 -11.08
N THR A 20 -7.67 12.73 -11.11
CA THR A 20 -7.99 11.84 -12.23
C THR A 20 -9.48 11.59 -12.34
N ALA A 21 -10.18 11.32 -11.21
CA ALA A 21 -11.62 11.13 -11.21
C ALA A 21 -12.36 12.38 -11.75
N THR A 22 -11.89 13.57 -11.37
CA THR A 22 -12.46 14.83 -11.89
C THR A 22 -12.22 14.97 -13.39
N ALA A 23 -11.02 14.65 -13.87
CA ALA A 23 -10.70 14.65 -15.30
C ALA A 23 -11.56 13.64 -16.08
N ASP A 24 -11.92 12.50 -15.46
CA ASP A 24 -12.83 11.49 -16.01
C ASP A 24 -14.31 11.86 -15.91
N GLY A 25 -14.64 13.09 -15.47
CA GLY A 25 -15.99 13.64 -15.42
C GLY A 25 -16.80 13.25 -14.19
N TYR A 26 -16.16 12.81 -13.12
CA TYR A 26 -16.82 12.60 -11.82
C TYR A 26 -16.98 13.92 -11.04
N ASP A 27 -18.12 14.06 -10.36
CA ASP A 27 -18.29 15.02 -9.26
C ASP A 27 -17.72 14.39 -7.98
N VAL A 28 -16.63 14.94 -7.46
CA VAL A 28 -15.83 14.34 -6.41
C VAL A 28 -16.11 14.99 -5.06
N LEU A 29 -16.49 14.17 -4.08
CA LEU A 29 -16.56 14.52 -2.66
C LEU A 29 -15.39 13.87 -1.93
N VAL A 30 -14.50 14.68 -1.35
CA VAL A 30 -13.40 14.16 -0.54
C VAL A 30 -13.82 14.10 0.93
N LEU A 31 -13.48 13.00 1.57
CA LEU A 31 -13.75 12.71 2.98
C LEU A 31 -12.41 12.50 3.73
N PRO A 32 -11.67 13.59 4.03
CA PRO A 32 -10.39 13.49 4.73
C PRO A 32 -10.60 12.91 6.14
N ILE A 33 -9.76 11.95 6.53
CA ILE A 33 -9.77 11.40 7.90
C ILE A 33 -9.07 12.37 8.84
N GLU A 34 -9.80 12.83 9.86
CA GLU A 34 -9.32 13.77 10.88
C GLU A 34 -8.01 13.27 11.54
N GLY A 35 -6.99 14.14 11.55
CA GLY A 35 -5.68 13.85 12.13
C GLY A 35 -4.81 12.87 11.33
N GLN A 36 -5.25 12.45 10.13
CA GLN A 36 -4.47 11.54 9.28
C GLN A 36 -4.23 12.08 7.88
N ALA A 37 -5.26 12.58 7.21
CA ALA A 37 -5.10 13.18 5.88
C ALA A 37 -4.23 14.45 5.96
N ASP A 38 -3.20 14.53 5.12
CA ASP A 38 -2.20 15.59 5.10
C ASP A 38 -2.09 16.31 3.73
N ALA A 39 -2.83 15.86 2.72
CA ALA A 39 -2.92 16.52 1.42
C ALA A 39 -3.91 17.70 1.46
N ASP A 40 -3.70 18.68 0.57
CA ASP A 40 -4.59 19.84 0.41
C ASP A 40 -5.76 19.51 -0.52
N PHE A 41 -6.97 19.51 0.03
CA PHE A 41 -8.22 19.27 -0.70
C PHE A 41 -9.09 20.51 -0.88
N THR A 42 -8.56 21.72 -0.70
CA THR A 42 -9.32 23.00 -0.77
C THR A 42 -9.97 23.23 -2.14
N SER A 43 -9.47 22.60 -3.21
CA SER A 43 -10.04 22.67 -4.55
C SER A 43 -11.24 21.73 -4.77
N TYR A 44 -11.62 20.94 -3.76
CA TYR A 44 -12.70 19.97 -3.84
C TYR A 44 -13.77 20.24 -2.79
N GLN A 45 -15.00 19.75 -3.03
CA GLN A 45 -15.95 19.63 -1.95
C GLN A 45 -15.39 18.61 -0.93
N ALA A 46 -15.15 19.04 0.30
CA ALA A 46 -14.58 18.21 1.33
C ALA A 46 -15.37 18.25 2.64
N ASN A 47 -15.52 17.08 3.27
CA ASN A 47 -16.14 16.94 4.58
C ASN A 47 -15.23 16.10 5.49
N LEU A 48 -14.70 16.72 6.53
CA LEU A 48 -13.85 16.03 7.51
C LEU A 48 -14.62 14.90 8.21
N ILE A 49 -14.05 13.71 8.23
CA ILE A 49 -14.64 12.53 8.89
C ILE A 49 -13.73 11.98 9.99
N ARG A 50 -14.33 11.32 10.98
CA ARG A 50 -13.59 10.57 11.99
C ARG A 50 -13.58 9.08 11.64
N LEU A 51 -12.48 8.41 11.89
CA LEU A 51 -12.30 6.99 11.55
C LEU A 51 -13.37 6.09 12.19
N GLY A 52 -13.82 6.40 13.41
CA GLY A 52 -14.91 5.68 14.07
C GLY A 52 -16.33 6.11 13.69
N GLY A 53 -16.48 7.19 12.89
CA GLY A 53 -17.78 7.78 12.53
C GLY A 53 -18.39 7.18 11.26
N ILE A 54 -18.52 5.86 11.18
CA ILE A 54 -18.94 5.12 9.98
C ILE A 54 -20.37 5.48 9.56
N GLY A 55 -21.32 5.57 10.50
CA GLY A 55 -22.70 5.94 10.22
C GLY A 55 -22.82 7.39 9.74
N LYS A 56 -22.04 8.31 10.33
CA LYS A 56 -21.97 9.70 9.88
C LYS A 56 -21.38 9.80 8.46
N THR A 57 -20.31 9.08 8.19
CA THR A 57 -19.66 9.01 6.86
C THR A 57 -20.65 8.52 5.81
N ARG A 58 -21.38 7.42 6.09
CA ARG A 58 -22.45 6.94 5.22
C ARG A 58 -23.49 8.02 4.96
N SER A 59 -23.97 8.69 6.01
CA SER A 59 -25.01 9.73 5.87
C SER A 59 -24.55 10.85 4.97
N ILE A 60 -23.30 11.31 5.06
CA ILE A 60 -22.70 12.31 4.18
C ILE A 60 -22.71 11.83 2.72
N ILE A 61 -22.26 10.60 2.46
CA ILE A 61 -22.21 10.01 1.11
C ILE A 61 -23.63 9.97 0.50
N MET A 62 -24.60 9.43 1.24
CA MET A 62 -25.97 9.28 0.77
C MET A 62 -26.68 10.63 0.56
N GLN A 63 -26.49 11.63 1.44
CA GLN A 63 -27.06 12.98 1.29
C GLN A 63 -26.55 13.68 0.04
N ASN A 64 -25.35 13.34 -0.42
CA ASN A 64 -24.79 13.84 -1.67
C ASN A 64 -25.17 12.99 -2.89
N GLY A 65 -26.03 11.96 -2.73
CA GLY A 65 -26.48 11.10 -3.83
C GLY A 65 -25.34 10.32 -4.48
N ILE A 66 -24.36 9.89 -3.69
CA ILE A 66 -23.17 9.18 -4.15
C ILE A 66 -23.37 7.68 -3.90
N ASP A 67 -23.07 6.87 -4.90
CA ASP A 67 -23.17 5.40 -4.87
C ASP A 67 -21.81 4.70 -5.09
N GLN A 68 -20.74 5.46 -5.30
CA GLN A 68 -19.38 4.93 -5.50
C GLN A 68 -18.39 5.53 -4.50
N LEU A 69 -17.55 4.67 -3.92
CA LEU A 69 -16.59 5.01 -2.88
C LEU A 69 -15.20 4.47 -3.23
N VAL A 70 -14.18 5.30 -3.06
CA VAL A 70 -12.77 4.87 -3.04
C VAL A 70 -12.19 5.11 -1.66
N MET A 71 -11.44 4.13 -1.13
CA MET A 71 -10.64 4.28 0.07
C MET A 71 -9.16 4.27 -0.34
N VAL A 72 -8.39 5.30 0.01
CA VAL A 72 -7.00 5.44 -0.43
C VAL A 72 -6.18 6.31 0.52
N GLY A 73 -4.88 6.00 0.65
CA GLY A 73 -3.96 6.65 1.56
C GLY A 73 -3.71 5.84 2.84
N LYS A 74 -2.55 6.04 3.45
CA LYS A 74 -2.15 5.31 4.66
C LYS A 74 -3.04 5.70 5.84
N VAL A 75 -3.54 4.71 6.56
CA VAL A 75 -4.32 4.89 7.80
C VAL A 75 -3.60 4.21 8.95
N VAL A 76 -3.37 4.96 10.03
CA VAL A 76 -2.84 4.41 11.27
C VAL A 76 -4.02 4.14 12.21
N TRP A 77 -4.21 2.89 12.57
CA TRP A 77 -5.30 2.50 13.46
C TRP A 77 -5.02 2.97 14.89
N PRO A 78 -5.85 3.85 15.45
CA PRO A 78 -5.72 4.24 16.85
C PRO A 78 -6.27 3.13 17.76
N SER A 79 -6.02 3.25 19.05
CA SER A 79 -6.68 2.35 20.01
C SER A 79 -8.21 2.45 19.92
N ILE A 80 -8.91 1.37 20.24
CA ILE A 80 -10.39 1.32 20.20
C ILE A 80 -11.02 2.48 21.01
N ALA A 81 -10.42 2.82 22.14
CA ALA A 81 -10.88 3.94 22.97
C ALA A 81 -10.75 5.31 22.26
N ALA A 82 -9.70 5.49 21.45
CA ALA A 82 -9.45 6.71 20.70
C ALA A 82 -10.32 6.85 19.43
N LEU A 83 -10.87 5.74 18.92
CA LEU A 83 -11.76 5.74 17.75
C LEU A 83 -13.06 6.53 17.98
N ARG A 84 -13.56 6.62 19.20
CA ARG A 84 -14.83 7.28 19.58
C ARG A 84 -15.94 6.96 18.57
N PRO A 85 -16.33 5.66 18.44
CA PRO A 85 -17.23 5.22 17.38
C PRO A 85 -18.64 5.81 17.56
N ASP A 86 -19.32 6.07 16.44
CA ASP A 86 -20.76 6.24 16.43
C ASP A 86 -21.47 4.87 16.59
N PHE A 87 -22.81 4.88 16.55
CA PHE A 87 -23.58 3.65 16.77
C PHE A 87 -23.26 2.53 15.76
N ASP A 88 -23.12 2.89 14.48
CA ASP A 88 -22.79 1.93 13.42
C ASP A 88 -21.32 1.48 13.54
N GLY A 89 -20.41 2.40 13.85
CA GLY A 89 -19.01 2.09 14.14
C GLY A 89 -18.85 1.14 15.35
N ALA A 90 -19.61 1.35 16.42
CA ALA A 90 -19.58 0.46 17.59
C ALA A 90 -20.05 -0.97 17.24
N LYS A 91 -21.09 -1.11 16.40
CA LYS A 91 -21.53 -2.43 15.91
C LYS A 91 -20.45 -3.14 15.09
N LEU A 92 -19.73 -2.40 14.24
CA LEU A 92 -18.63 -2.96 13.45
C LEU A 92 -17.46 -3.37 14.34
N ILE A 93 -17.06 -2.53 15.30
CA ILE A 93 -15.99 -2.83 16.26
C ILE A 93 -16.29 -4.14 17.02
N GLY A 94 -17.55 -4.37 17.44
CA GLY A 94 -17.94 -5.62 18.07
C GLY A 94 -17.69 -6.88 17.23
N LYS A 95 -17.61 -6.73 15.90
CA LYS A 95 -17.29 -7.82 14.96
C LYS A 95 -15.80 -7.94 14.64
N MET A 96 -15.00 -6.93 15.02
CA MET A 96 -13.58 -6.79 14.68
C MET A 96 -12.62 -7.41 15.70
N ILE A 97 -13.06 -7.65 16.95
CA ILE A 97 -12.23 -7.87 18.16
C ILE A 97 -11.22 -9.04 18.07
N THR A 98 -11.25 -9.84 17.00
CA THR A 98 -10.36 -11.01 16.88
C THR A 98 -9.69 -11.19 15.53
N LYS A 99 -9.71 -10.18 14.62
CA LYS A 99 -9.29 -10.37 13.23
C LYS A 99 -8.45 -9.18 12.71
N GLY A 100 -7.53 -9.45 11.76
CA GLY A 100 -6.59 -8.48 11.20
C GLY A 100 -7.22 -7.33 10.41
N ASP A 101 -6.39 -6.39 9.99
CA ASP A 101 -6.80 -5.12 9.37
C ASP A 101 -7.58 -5.31 8.05
N ASP A 102 -7.20 -6.30 7.22
CA ASP A 102 -7.90 -6.63 5.98
C ASP A 102 -9.36 -7.03 6.24
N HIS A 103 -9.62 -7.78 7.32
CA HIS A 103 -10.98 -8.14 7.71
C HIS A 103 -11.82 -6.91 8.13
N VAL A 104 -11.19 -5.95 8.81
CA VAL A 104 -11.84 -4.70 9.21
C VAL A 104 -12.29 -3.91 7.99
N LEU A 105 -11.42 -3.75 7.01
CA LEU A 105 -11.74 -3.05 5.76
C LEU A 105 -12.86 -3.75 4.97
N ARG A 106 -12.86 -5.09 4.93
CA ARG A 106 -13.96 -5.86 4.31
C ARG A 106 -15.29 -5.65 5.01
N LEU A 107 -15.33 -5.60 6.35
CA LEU A 107 -16.54 -5.31 7.10
C LEU A 107 -17.07 -3.90 6.81
N ILE A 108 -16.17 -2.91 6.69
CA ILE A 108 -16.53 -1.54 6.33
C ILE A 108 -17.10 -1.50 4.91
N ALA A 109 -16.44 -2.14 3.94
CA ALA A 109 -16.92 -2.20 2.56
C ALA A 109 -18.28 -2.92 2.45
N ALA A 110 -18.47 -4.04 3.15
CA ALA A 110 -19.75 -4.74 3.20
C ALA A 110 -20.86 -3.87 3.79
N TYR A 111 -20.58 -3.10 4.85
CA TYR A 111 -21.52 -2.18 5.44
C TYR A 111 -21.95 -1.09 4.43
N PHE A 112 -21.03 -0.52 3.65
CA PHE A 112 -21.37 0.44 2.61
C PHE A 112 -22.16 -0.21 1.47
N ALA A 113 -21.78 -1.42 1.04
CA ALA A 113 -22.45 -2.16 -0.02
C ALA A 113 -23.91 -2.50 0.34
N GLU A 114 -24.21 -2.88 1.60
CA GLU A 114 -25.58 -3.07 2.11
C GLU A 114 -26.46 -1.82 1.97
N LYS A 115 -25.86 -0.66 1.80
CA LYS A 115 -26.53 0.65 1.64
C LYS A 115 -26.48 1.17 0.20
N GLY A 116 -26.09 0.32 -0.75
CA GLY A 116 -26.00 0.66 -2.17
C GLY A 116 -24.79 1.53 -2.53
N ILE A 117 -23.74 1.56 -1.69
CA ILE A 117 -22.50 2.29 -1.97
C ILE A 117 -21.44 1.25 -2.34
N GLU A 118 -21.02 1.23 -3.61
CA GLU A 118 -20.02 0.32 -4.15
C GLU A 118 -18.60 0.83 -3.85
N THR A 119 -17.73 -0.01 -3.30
CA THR A 119 -16.31 0.32 -3.14
C THR A 119 -15.54 -0.04 -4.40
N ILE A 120 -14.89 0.97 -5.00
CA ILE A 120 -14.09 0.87 -6.22
C ILE A 120 -12.61 0.91 -5.86
N ALA A 121 -11.83 0.10 -6.56
CA ALA A 121 -10.38 0.06 -6.40
C ALA A 121 -9.71 1.39 -6.80
N PRO A 122 -8.76 1.92 -5.99
CA PRO A 122 -8.10 3.19 -6.28
C PRO A 122 -7.28 3.16 -7.56
N TYR A 123 -6.72 2.02 -7.97
CA TYR A 123 -5.92 1.90 -9.19
C TYR A 123 -6.70 2.22 -10.47
N ARG A 124 -8.05 2.20 -10.45
CA ARG A 124 -8.88 2.65 -11.55
C ARG A 124 -8.62 4.11 -11.92
N PHE A 125 -8.28 4.92 -10.93
CA PHE A 125 -7.99 6.36 -11.07
C PHE A 125 -6.50 6.69 -11.00
N LEU A 126 -5.63 5.66 -11.07
CA LEU A 126 -4.18 5.81 -11.00
C LEU A 126 -3.53 5.10 -12.21
N PRO A 127 -3.83 5.55 -13.46
CA PRO A 127 -3.27 4.94 -14.65
C PRO A 127 -1.74 5.07 -14.63
N GLY A 128 -1.02 3.99 -14.97
CA GLY A 128 0.44 3.96 -15.01
C GLY A 128 1.13 3.94 -13.63
N ARG A 129 0.36 3.81 -12.53
CA ARG A 129 0.91 3.74 -11.16
C ARG A 129 1.07 2.31 -10.65
N LYS A 130 0.80 1.31 -11.43
CA LYS A 130 1.13 -0.08 -11.06
C LYS A 130 2.62 -0.34 -11.31
N MET A 131 3.22 -1.12 -10.41
CA MET A 131 4.60 -1.58 -10.58
C MET A 131 4.72 -2.34 -11.91
N PRO A 132 5.60 -1.95 -12.86
CA PRO A 132 5.76 -2.69 -14.10
C PRO A 132 6.56 -3.98 -13.89
N LEU A 133 6.32 -4.99 -14.73
CA LEU A 133 7.07 -6.24 -14.72
C LEU A 133 8.47 -6.04 -15.31
N GLY A 134 9.46 -6.77 -14.77
CA GLY A 134 10.85 -6.78 -15.23
C GLY A 134 11.73 -5.74 -14.54
N VAL A 135 12.92 -5.51 -15.07
CA VAL A 135 13.91 -4.59 -14.49
C VAL A 135 13.47 -3.15 -14.72
N VAL A 136 13.09 -2.47 -13.64
CA VAL A 136 12.69 -1.04 -13.66
C VAL A 136 13.91 -0.13 -13.64
N HIS A 137 14.91 -0.48 -12.82
CA HIS A 137 16.20 0.16 -12.76
C HIS A 137 17.27 -0.85 -12.35
N ASN A 138 18.46 -0.79 -12.96
CA ASN A 138 19.60 -1.62 -12.60
C ASN A 138 20.69 -0.75 -11.98
N GLY A 139 20.84 -0.84 -10.66
CA GLY A 139 21.87 -0.12 -9.87
C GLY A 139 23.11 -0.97 -9.58
N ILE A 140 23.01 -2.29 -9.76
CA ILE A 140 24.13 -3.22 -9.60
C ILE A 140 24.77 -3.40 -10.98
N SER A 141 25.98 -2.88 -11.18
CA SER A 141 26.85 -2.89 -12.39
C SER A 141 26.28 -3.48 -13.69
N ALA A 142 26.38 -2.71 -14.75
CA ALA A 142 25.88 -3.00 -16.09
C ALA A 142 26.53 -4.23 -16.80
N ASP A 143 27.45 -4.93 -16.19
CA ASP A 143 28.26 -5.97 -16.85
C ASP A 143 27.64 -7.37 -16.90
N GLN A 144 26.48 -7.58 -16.25
CA GLN A 144 25.78 -8.86 -16.32
C GLN A 144 24.33 -8.65 -16.73
N GLY A 145 24.02 -8.91 -17.99
CA GLY A 145 22.70 -8.77 -18.61
C GLY A 145 21.63 -9.76 -18.07
N GLY A 146 21.71 -10.16 -16.80
CA GLY A 146 20.76 -11.08 -16.17
C GLY A 146 20.78 -10.99 -14.65
N ILE A 147 19.74 -11.50 -14.01
CA ILE A 147 19.65 -11.69 -12.56
C ILE A 147 20.57 -12.84 -12.19
N SER A 148 21.56 -12.63 -11.30
CA SER A 148 22.45 -13.69 -10.85
C SER A 148 21.68 -14.80 -10.11
N PRO A 149 22.18 -16.04 -10.08
CA PRO A 149 21.54 -17.13 -9.31
C PRO A 149 21.35 -16.80 -7.83
N GLU A 150 22.27 -16.04 -7.23
CA GLU A 150 22.17 -15.58 -5.84
C GLU A 150 20.99 -14.62 -5.66
N VAL A 151 20.88 -13.62 -6.52
CA VAL A 151 19.76 -12.67 -6.53
C VAL A 151 18.44 -13.40 -6.77
N SER A 152 18.41 -14.32 -7.73
CA SER A 152 17.25 -15.15 -8.01
C SER A 152 16.83 -15.97 -6.80
N GLY A 153 17.77 -16.63 -6.13
CA GLY A 153 17.52 -17.41 -4.91
C GLY A 153 16.97 -16.57 -3.76
N ALA A 154 17.49 -15.35 -3.57
CA ALA A 154 17.00 -14.45 -2.53
C ALA A 154 15.56 -14.00 -2.79
N ILE A 155 15.23 -13.66 -4.03
CA ILE A 155 13.85 -13.28 -4.42
C ILE A 155 12.90 -14.46 -4.23
N SER A 156 13.22 -15.66 -4.78
CA SER A 156 12.38 -16.86 -4.66
C SER A 156 12.11 -17.23 -3.20
N TYR A 157 13.15 -17.16 -2.37
CA TYR A 157 12.98 -17.45 -0.94
C TYR A 157 12.07 -16.42 -0.26
N GLY A 158 12.26 -15.14 -0.52
CA GLY A 158 11.39 -14.07 0.00
C GLY A 158 9.94 -14.24 -0.44
N VAL A 159 9.70 -14.54 -1.72
CA VAL A 159 8.36 -14.80 -2.30
C VAL A 159 7.69 -15.99 -1.62
N SER A 160 8.42 -17.09 -1.45
CA SER A 160 7.92 -18.30 -0.79
C SER A 160 7.48 -18.03 0.66
N VAL A 161 8.32 -17.34 1.45
CA VAL A 161 8.02 -17.01 2.85
C VAL A 161 6.81 -16.05 2.92
N LEU A 162 6.77 -14.98 2.11
CA LEU A 162 5.65 -14.03 2.11
C LEU A 162 4.34 -14.70 1.68
N THR A 163 4.39 -15.63 0.73
CA THR A 163 3.22 -16.40 0.30
C THR A 163 2.64 -17.22 1.45
N ALA A 164 3.48 -17.88 2.23
CA ALA A 164 3.07 -18.64 3.40
C ALA A 164 2.49 -17.73 4.51
N LEU A 165 3.17 -16.63 4.83
CA LEU A 165 2.73 -15.67 5.84
C LEU A 165 1.46 -14.92 5.45
N GLY A 166 1.27 -14.66 4.16
CA GLY A 166 0.07 -13.99 3.63
C GLY A 166 -1.23 -14.75 3.94
N THR A 167 -1.18 -16.07 4.16
CA THR A 167 -2.33 -16.88 4.60
C THR A 167 -2.77 -16.53 6.04
N HIS A 168 -1.88 -15.98 6.84
CA HIS A 168 -2.11 -15.56 8.22
C HIS A 168 -2.29 -14.05 8.39
N ASP A 169 -2.39 -13.31 7.29
CA ASP A 169 -2.49 -11.83 7.30
C ASP A 169 -1.27 -11.14 7.96
N VAL A 170 -0.08 -11.75 7.88
CA VAL A 170 1.15 -11.22 8.48
C VAL A 170 2.00 -10.56 7.41
N GLY A 171 2.12 -9.22 7.50
CA GLY A 171 3.03 -8.41 6.69
C GLY A 171 2.87 -8.58 5.17
N GLN A 172 3.58 -7.77 4.44
CA GLN A 172 3.61 -7.83 2.97
C GLN A 172 5.01 -7.54 2.41
N SER A 173 6.00 -7.41 3.32
CA SER A 173 7.40 -7.28 2.91
C SER A 173 8.35 -8.05 3.84
N ILE A 174 9.50 -8.43 3.28
CA ILE A 174 10.54 -9.23 3.91
C ILE A 174 11.91 -8.78 3.42
N ILE A 175 12.93 -8.93 4.26
CA ILE A 175 14.32 -8.76 3.85
C ILE A 175 15.02 -10.11 4.02
N VAL A 176 15.71 -10.50 2.95
CA VAL A 176 16.48 -11.75 2.86
C VAL A 176 17.93 -11.41 2.52
N GLN A 177 18.89 -12.07 3.15
CA GLN A 177 20.30 -11.99 2.81
C GLN A 177 20.94 -13.37 3.01
N ASN A 178 21.73 -13.82 2.05
CA ASN A 178 22.45 -15.11 2.11
C ASN A 178 21.55 -16.31 2.54
N GLY A 179 20.35 -16.43 1.93
CA GLY A 179 19.40 -17.50 2.23
C GLY A 179 18.77 -17.44 3.64
N ARG A 180 18.96 -16.32 4.38
CA ARG A 180 18.40 -16.10 5.71
C ARG A 180 17.35 -14.97 5.68
N VAL A 181 16.27 -15.14 6.41
CA VAL A 181 15.34 -14.07 6.69
C VAL A 181 15.97 -13.12 7.72
N ILE A 182 16.16 -11.87 7.33
CA ILE A 182 16.71 -10.80 8.19
C ILE A 182 15.60 -10.10 8.95
N ALA A 183 14.50 -9.78 8.25
CA ALA A 183 13.35 -9.11 8.85
C ALA A 183 12.07 -9.45 8.09
N ILE A 184 10.95 -9.52 8.81
CA ILE A 184 9.60 -9.64 8.26
C ILE A 184 8.81 -8.45 8.77
N GLU A 185 8.01 -7.83 7.89
CA GLU A 185 7.08 -6.78 8.25
C GLU A 185 5.97 -7.34 9.14
N ALA A 186 5.65 -6.61 10.20
CA ALA A 186 4.51 -6.87 11.07
C ALA A 186 3.67 -5.59 11.20
N ALA A 187 3.20 -5.27 12.39
CA ALA A 187 2.35 -4.11 12.64
C ALA A 187 3.08 -2.75 12.48
N GLU A 188 4.41 -2.76 12.48
CA GLU A 188 5.22 -1.54 12.33
C GLU A 188 5.22 -0.97 10.90
N GLY A 189 4.97 -1.81 9.89
CA GLY A 189 5.03 -1.44 8.47
C GLY A 189 6.43 -1.52 7.86
N SER A 190 6.50 -1.42 6.52
CA SER A 190 7.73 -1.67 5.74
C SER A 190 8.89 -0.74 6.14
N ASP A 191 8.63 0.55 6.37
CA ASP A 191 9.70 1.53 6.61
C ASP A 191 10.42 1.26 7.94
N GLU A 192 9.69 0.98 9.01
CA GLU A 192 10.27 0.65 10.32
C GLU A 192 10.97 -0.73 10.28
N MET A 193 10.40 -1.69 9.55
CA MET A 193 11.08 -2.98 9.32
C MET A 193 12.42 -2.77 8.64
N ILE A 194 12.50 -1.96 7.59
CA ILE A 194 13.75 -1.63 6.88
C ILE A 194 14.73 -0.95 7.85
N ALA A 195 14.29 0.05 8.59
CA ALA A 195 15.14 0.79 9.52
C ALA A 195 15.77 -0.13 10.58
N ARG A 196 14.99 -1.03 11.19
CA ARG A 196 15.52 -1.98 12.19
C ARG A 196 16.42 -3.07 11.61
N SER A 197 16.29 -3.38 10.31
CA SER A 197 17.11 -4.39 9.65
C SER A 197 18.54 -3.92 9.38
N ALA A 198 18.80 -2.62 9.29
CA ALA A 198 20.11 -2.06 8.99
C ALA A 198 21.25 -2.62 9.87
N ARG A 199 20.99 -2.86 11.15
CA ARG A 199 21.96 -3.43 12.11
C ARG A 199 22.13 -4.94 11.99
N LEU A 200 21.32 -5.62 11.19
CA LEU A 200 21.31 -7.08 11.02
C LEU A 200 21.87 -7.50 9.65
N LEU A 201 21.94 -6.54 8.73
CA LEU A 201 22.56 -6.73 7.43
C LEU A 201 24.09 -6.74 7.56
N ASP A 202 24.74 -7.68 6.90
CA ASP A 202 26.19 -7.78 6.85
C ASP A 202 26.67 -7.58 5.40
N PRO A 203 27.41 -6.49 5.11
CA PRO A 203 27.94 -6.25 3.76
C PRO A 203 28.84 -7.35 3.22
N GLU A 204 29.46 -8.15 4.08
CA GLU A 204 30.33 -9.27 3.69
C GLU A 204 29.54 -10.54 3.29
N GLU A 205 28.26 -10.64 3.67
CA GLU A 205 27.39 -11.78 3.38
C GLU A 205 26.58 -11.63 2.08
N GLY A 206 27.01 -10.78 1.13
CA GLY A 206 26.36 -10.61 -0.15
C GLY A 206 25.17 -9.64 -0.15
N VAL A 207 24.36 -9.69 -1.22
CA VAL A 207 23.30 -8.69 -1.46
C VAL A 207 22.09 -8.94 -0.58
N GLY A 208 21.74 -7.94 0.24
CA GLY A 208 20.45 -7.92 0.92
C GLY A 208 19.32 -7.60 -0.07
N CYS A 209 18.26 -8.41 -0.07
CA CYS A 209 17.11 -8.30 -0.95
C CYS A 209 15.85 -7.96 -0.13
N PHE A 210 15.21 -6.84 -0.46
CA PHE A 210 13.86 -6.53 0.00
C PHE A 210 12.85 -7.07 -0.99
N VAL A 211 11.83 -7.79 -0.52
CA VAL A 211 10.71 -8.28 -1.34
C VAL A 211 9.40 -7.72 -0.79
N LYS A 212 8.55 -7.18 -1.67
CA LYS A 212 7.22 -6.67 -1.30
C LYS A 212 6.15 -7.20 -2.24
N MET A 213 5.09 -7.77 -1.66
CA MET A 213 3.97 -8.36 -2.40
C MET A 213 2.64 -8.08 -1.70
N ALA A 214 1.53 -8.20 -2.42
CA ALA A 214 0.22 -8.28 -1.78
C ALA A 214 0.07 -9.59 -1.01
N LYS A 215 -0.68 -9.58 0.08
CA LYS A 215 -1.06 -10.81 0.78
C LYS A 215 -1.97 -11.65 -0.11
N SER A 216 -1.89 -12.97 -0.02
CA SER A 216 -2.59 -13.89 -0.93
C SER A 216 -4.11 -13.73 -0.97
N ALA A 217 -4.71 -13.24 0.11
CA ALA A 217 -6.16 -13.02 0.23
C ALA A 217 -6.56 -11.54 0.30
N GLN A 218 -5.66 -10.61 0.00
CA GLN A 218 -5.91 -9.17 0.10
C GLN A 218 -6.94 -8.70 -0.92
N ASP A 219 -7.94 -7.94 -0.48
CA ASP A 219 -8.90 -7.31 -1.39
C ASP A 219 -8.33 -5.97 -1.88
N LEU A 220 -7.79 -5.97 -3.08
CA LEU A 220 -7.15 -4.81 -3.70
C LEU A 220 -8.10 -3.64 -4.01
N ARG A 221 -9.41 -3.80 -3.78
CA ARG A 221 -10.35 -2.67 -3.82
C ARG A 221 -10.26 -1.84 -2.54
N LEU A 222 -9.84 -2.46 -1.44
CA LEU A 222 -9.90 -1.92 -0.08
C LEU A 222 -8.55 -1.50 0.45
N ASP A 223 -7.55 -2.34 0.20
CA ASP A 223 -6.17 -2.14 0.63
C ASP A 223 -5.23 -2.57 -0.48
N VAL A 224 -4.50 -1.61 -1.01
CA VAL A 224 -3.52 -1.84 -2.07
C VAL A 224 -2.15 -1.58 -1.49
N PRO A 225 -1.21 -2.54 -1.59
CA PRO A 225 0.15 -2.29 -1.17
C PRO A 225 0.76 -1.17 -2.01
N VAL A 226 1.48 -0.27 -1.33
CA VAL A 226 2.09 0.91 -1.94
C VAL A 226 3.61 0.86 -1.78
N PHE A 227 4.33 1.25 -2.82
CA PHE A 227 5.78 1.38 -2.87
C PHE A 227 6.14 2.76 -3.42
N GLY A 228 7.11 3.45 -2.84
CA GLY A 228 7.46 4.80 -3.24
C GLY A 228 8.91 5.17 -2.98
N GLU A 229 9.29 6.39 -3.34
CA GLU A 229 10.63 6.95 -3.16
C GLU A 229 11.11 6.86 -1.70
N GLY A 230 10.21 7.06 -0.74
CA GLY A 230 10.54 6.93 0.68
C GLY A 230 11.08 5.55 1.04
N THR A 231 10.47 4.48 0.51
CA THR A 231 10.93 3.10 0.72
C THR A 231 12.31 2.87 0.07
N ILE A 232 12.55 3.44 -1.13
CA ILE A 232 13.86 3.34 -1.81
C ILE A 232 14.94 4.02 -0.97
N CYS A 233 14.70 5.24 -0.49
CA CYS A 233 15.65 5.98 0.35
C CYS A 233 15.93 5.25 1.69
N SER A 234 14.88 4.72 2.32
CA SER A 234 15.01 3.93 3.55
C SER A 234 15.84 2.66 3.32
N ALA A 235 15.59 1.95 2.22
CA ALA A 235 16.33 0.76 1.82
C ALA A 235 17.82 1.06 1.58
N ALA A 236 18.13 2.12 0.83
CA ALA A 236 19.50 2.57 0.58
C ALA A 236 20.21 2.93 1.89
N THR A 237 19.55 3.65 2.78
CA THR A 237 20.09 4.03 4.10
C THR A 237 20.38 2.79 4.97
N ALA A 238 19.57 1.75 4.84
CA ALA A 238 19.76 0.48 5.54
C ALA A 238 20.85 -0.41 4.93
N GLY A 239 21.43 -0.04 3.79
CA GLY A 239 22.45 -0.82 3.09
C GLY A 239 21.90 -1.86 2.09
N LEU A 240 20.60 -1.80 1.79
CA LEU A 240 19.99 -2.62 0.74
C LEU A 240 20.29 -2.04 -0.64
N SER A 241 20.55 -2.89 -1.61
CA SER A 241 20.78 -2.51 -3.02
C SER A 241 19.85 -3.21 -4.01
N LEU A 242 19.02 -4.16 -3.54
CA LEU A 242 18.11 -4.94 -4.34
C LEU A 242 16.69 -4.90 -3.77
N LEU A 243 15.74 -4.45 -4.59
CA LEU A 243 14.32 -4.39 -4.25
C LEU A 243 13.52 -5.15 -5.31
N ALA A 244 12.75 -6.15 -4.88
CA ALA A 244 11.82 -6.91 -5.71
C ALA A 244 10.39 -6.61 -5.26
N VAL A 245 9.56 -6.13 -6.17
CA VAL A 245 8.20 -5.66 -5.86
C VAL A 245 7.20 -6.29 -6.81
N GLU A 246 6.09 -6.81 -6.29
CA GLU A 246 5.08 -7.50 -7.12
C GLU A 246 4.48 -6.56 -8.16
N ALA A 247 4.66 -6.94 -9.43
CA ALA A 247 4.16 -6.20 -10.58
C ALA A 247 2.63 -6.28 -10.69
N GLU A 248 2.03 -5.30 -11.36
CA GLU A 248 0.59 -5.18 -11.63
C GLU A 248 -0.31 -5.13 -10.37
N THR A 249 0.24 -5.41 -9.19
CA THR A 249 -0.48 -5.49 -7.91
C THR A 249 -0.10 -4.33 -6.97
N VAL A 250 1.19 -4.07 -6.80
CA VAL A 250 1.67 -2.97 -5.95
C VAL A 250 1.56 -1.64 -6.69
N LEU A 251 0.99 -0.63 -6.02
CA LEU A 251 0.93 0.73 -6.55
C LEU A 251 2.21 1.50 -6.24
N LEU A 252 2.64 2.31 -7.21
CA LEU A 252 3.67 3.31 -7.02
C LEU A 252 3.04 4.57 -6.39
N ALA A 253 3.57 5.01 -5.26
CA ALA A 253 3.20 6.29 -4.67
C ALA A 253 3.55 7.44 -5.62
N ASP A 254 4.71 7.38 -6.21
CA ASP A 254 5.29 8.39 -7.08
C ASP A 254 5.20 7.97 -8.56
N ASP A 255 5.44 8.86 -9.50
CA ASP A 255 5.48 8.47 -10.91
C ASP A 255 6.73 7.64 -11.22
N LEU A 256 6.65 6.84 -12.31
CA LEU A 256 7.71 5.90 -12.65
C LEU A 256 9.05 6.57 -12.97
N ALA A 257 9.03 7.82 -13.48
CA ALA A 257 10.26 8.55 -13.78
C ALA A 257 10.96 8.99 -12.49
N SER A 258 10.22 9.47 -11.51
CA SER A 258 10.72 9.80 -10.16
C SER A 258 11.27 8.57 -9.45
N ILE A 259 10.56 7.45 -9.48
CA ILE A 259 11.02 6.16 -8.93
C ILE A 259 12.37 5.76 -9.55
N ARG A 260 12.50 5.83 -10.89
CA ARG A 260 13.75 5.49 -11.57
C ARG A 260 14.89 6.44 -11.20
N ALA A 261 14.61 7.74 -11.13
CA ALA A 261 15.61 8.75 -10.73
C ALA A 261 16.10 8.51 -9.30
N THR A 262 15.18 8.20 -8.38
CA THR A 262 15.53 7.91 -6.98
C THR A 262 16.33 6.61 -6.86
N CYS A 263 15.98 5.56 -7.63
CA CYS A 263 16.79 4.33 -7.71
C CYS A 263 18.21 4.63 -8.21
N ALA A 264 18.35 5.43 -9.29
CA ALA A 264 19.63 5.79 -9.85
C ALA A 264 20.50 6.57 -8.86
N GLY A 265 19.93 7.58 -8.19
CA GLY A 265 20.62 8.38 -7.17
C GLY A 265 21.13 7.57 -5.98
N ASN A 266 20.46 6.46 -5.67
CA ASN A 266 20.77 5.58 -4.54
C ASN A 266 21.45 4.26 -4.93
N ARG A 267 21.74 4.03 -6.22
CA ARG A 267 22.33 2.78 -6.75
C ARG A 267 21.50 1.53 -6.40
N ILE A 268 20.17 1.66 -6.43
CA ILE A 268 19.24 0.58 -6.13
C ILE A 268 18.86 -0.15 -7.43
N THR A 269 18.91 -1.46 -7.42
CA THR A 269 18.26 -2.29 -8.42
C THR A 269 16.81 -2.52 -8.01
N LEU A 270 15.86 -2.15 -8.88
CA LEU A 270 14.44 -2.34 -8.68
C LEU A 270 13.87 -3.26 -9.76
N ILE A 271 13.24 -4.34 -9.34
CA ILE A 271 12.67 -5.37 -10.22
C ILE A 271 11.19 -5.55 -9.89
N GLY A 272 10.34 -5.44 -10.91
CA GLY A 272 8.96 -5.90 -10.84
C GLY A 272 8.89 -7.40 -11.08
N ILE A 273 8.33 -8.14 -10.13
CA ILE A 273 8.25 -9.59 -10.16
C ILE A 273 6.80 -10.06 -10.29
N GLN A 274 6.59 -11.19 -10.93
CA GLN A 274 5.33 -11.90 -10.95
C GLN A 274 5.46 -13.12 -10.02
N ARG A 275 4.58 -13.25 -9.04
CA ARG A 275 4.68 -14.25 -7.96
C ARG A 275 4.92 -15.67 -8.47
N GLU A 276 4.18 -16.05 -9.52
CA GLU A 276 4.20 -17.39 -10.09
C GLU A 276 5.55 -17.78 -10.69
N ASP A 277 6.33 -16.81 -11.12
CA ASP A 277 7.66 -17.03 -11.70
C ASP A 277 8.73 -17.33 -10.66
N TRP A 278 8.41 -17.15 -9.36
CA TRP A 278 9.37 -17.22 -8.26
C TRP A 278 9.00 -18.22 -7.13
N LEU A 279 7.89 -18.95 -7.31
CA LEU A 279 7.45 -20.03 -6.40
C LEU A 279 8.10 -21.41 -6.80
#